data_aab8f5dd0bf4d959412ea6d23248300d
#
_entry.id   aab8f5dd0bf4d959412ea6d23248300d
#
_cell.length_a   1.000
_cell.length_b   1.000
_cell.length_c   1.000
_cell.angle_alpha   90.00
_cell.angle_beta   90.00
_cell.angle_gamma   90.00
#
_symmetry.space_group_name_H-M   'P 1'
#
loop_
_entity.id
_entity.type
_entity.pdbx_description
1 polymer ?
#
loop_
_entity_poly.entity_id
_entity_poly.type
_entity_poly.pdbx_seq_one_letter_code
_entity_poly.pdbx_strand_id
1 'polypeptide(L)'
;MISFIVPAHNEQASLGRALEAIHEAARAVGRQHEIIVVDDASTDATPEIAAQNNARVVSVNHRQIAATRNSGGRAATGDRFFFVDADTTIHSHALASALRAMDNGAAGGAAPTRFDAAAPLYSRTCCCGGLVS
;
A
#
# COMPACT_ATOMS: atom_id res chain seq x y z
N MET A 1 -10.01 -4.33 9.33
CA MET A 1 -8.92 -4.88 8.52
C MET A 1 -8.31 -3.79 7.67
N ILE A 2 -7.00 -3.82 7.51
CA ILE A 2 -6.26 -2.84 6.72
C ILE A 2 -6.02 -3.41 5.34
N SER A 3 -6.25 -2.62 4.30
CA SER A 3 -5.91 -3.01 2.93
C SER A 3 -4.73 -2.16 2.47
N PHE A 4 -3.63 -2.83 2.18
CA PHE A 4 -2.47 -2.17 1.60
C PHE A 4 -2.51 -2.35 0.10
N ILE A 5 -2.48 -1.26 -0.63
CA ILE A 5 -2.57 -1.27 -2.08
C ILE A 5 -1.23 -0.83 -2.63
N VAL A 6 -0.60 -1.72 -3.39
CA VAL A 6 0.75 -1.51 -3.89
C VAL A 6 0.71 -1.51 -5.41
N PRO A 7 0.66 -0.34 -6.04
CA PRO A 7 0.75 -0.29 -7.50
C PRO A 7 2.18 -0.62 -7.92
N ALA A 8 2.33 -1.45 -8.93
CA ALA A 8 3.62 -1.93 -9.36
C ALA A 8 3.71 -2.05 -10.86
N HIS A 9 4.86 -1.70 -11.41
CA HIS A 9 5.18 -1.90 -12.81
C HIS A 9 6.68 -2.16 -12.90
N ASN A 10 7.05 -3.40 -13.20
CA ASN A 10 8.46 -3.80 -13.32
C ASN A 10 9.25 -3.46 -12.05
N GLU A 11 8.75 -3.91 -10.90
CA GLU A 11 9.35 -3.64 -9.62
C GLU A 11 9.93 -4.89 -8.97
N GLN A 12 10.37 -5.86 -9.76
CA GLN A 12 10.82 -7.12 -9.20
C GLN A 12 12.01 -6.97 -8.23
N ALA A 13 12.81 -5.92 -8.40
CA ALA A 13 14.00 -5.73 -7.57
C ALA A 13 13.66 -5.30 -6.15
N SER A 14 12.54 -4.62 -5.96
CA SER A 14 12.22 -4.02 -4.66
C SER A 14 10.92 -4.52 -4.04
N LEU A 15 10.04 -5.11 -4.83
CA LEU A 15 8.71 -5.45 -4.36
C LEU A 15 8.73 -6.42 -3.18
N GLY A 16 9.59 -7.44 -3.23
CA GLY A 16 9.64 -8.42 -2.14
C GLY A 16 9.94 -7.79 -0.80
N ARG A 17 10.91 -6.88 -0.78
CA ARG A 17 11.27 -6.19 0.45
C ARG A 17 10.15 -5.28 0.93
N ALA A 18 9.48 -4.60 0.01
CA ALA A 18 8.37 -3.74 0.39
C ALA A 18 7.23 -4.55 1.01
N LEU A 19 6.91 -5.70 0.43
CA LEU A 19 5.83 -6.54 0.95
C LEU A 19 6.18 -7.13 2.31
N GLU A 20 7.43 -7.56 2.48
CA GLU A 20 7.89 -8.02 3.78
C GLU A 20 7.73 -6.95 4.85
N ALA A 21 8.12 -5.73 4.53
CA ALA A 21 8.02 -4.63 5.47
C ALA A 21 6.56 -4.37 5.86
N ILE A 22 5.64 -4.49 4.90
CA ILE A 22 4.22 -4.31 5.17
C ILE A 22 3.73 -5.39 6.14
N HIS A 23 4.09 -6.64 5.87
CA HIS A 23 3.66 -7.74 6.75
C HIS A 23 4.21 -7.55 8.16
N GLU A 24 5.47 -7.17 8.29
CA GLU A 24 6.06 -6.95 9.59
C GLU A 24 5.40 -5.80 10.34
N ALA A 25 5.15 -4.69 9.64
CA ALA A 25 4.52 -3.54 10.26
C ALA A 25 3.11 -3.86 10.74
N ALA A 26 2.35 -4.58 9.91
CA ALA A 26 0.98 -4.94 10.28
C ALA A 26 0.95 -5.88 11.48
N ARG A 27 1.87 -6.84 11.52
CA ARG A 27 1.95 -7.74 12.66
C ARG A 27 2.33 -7.00 13.93
N ALA A 28 3.24 -6.04 13.81
CA ALA A 28 3.69 -5.29 14.98
C ALA A 28 2.57 -4.44 15.58
N VAL A 29 1.65 -3.94 14.77
CA VAL A 29 0.51 -3.18 15.30
C VAL A 29 -0.66 -4.08 15.65
N GLY A 30 -0.57 -5.37 15.38
CA GLY A 30 -1.59 -6.32 15.80
C GLY A 30 -2.90 -6.22 15.05
N ARG A 31 -2.88 -5.79 13.80
CA ARG A 31 -4.08 -5.65 12.99
C ARG A 31 -4.12 -6.65 11.86
N GLN A 32 -5.31 -7.13 11.55
CA GLN A 32 -5.49 -7.95 10.37
C GLN A 32 -5.28 -7.10 9.13
N HIS A 33 -4.72 -7.69 8.09
CA HIS A 33 -4.42 -6.94 6.88
C HIS A 33 -4.49 -7.82 5.65
N GLU A 34 -4.66 -7.19 4.52
CA GLU A 34 -4.48 -7.80 3.20
C GLU A 34 -3.55 -6.90 2.39
N ILE A 35 -2.86 -7.49 1.45
CA ILE A 35 -2.03 -6.73 0.52
C ILE A 35 -2.53 -7.01 -0.88
N ILE A 36 -2.78 -5.94 -1.63
CA ILE A 36 -3.21 -6.03 -3.00
C ILE A 36 -2.14 -5.38 -3.84
N VAL A 37 -1.46 -6.17 -4.66
CA VAL A 37 -0.50 -5.64 -5.61
C VAL A 37 -1.23 -5.46 -6.94
N VAL A 38 -1.28 -4.22 -7.40
CA VAL A 38 -1.89 -3.93 -8.68
C VAL A 38 -0.78 -3.91 -9.71
N ASP A 39 -0.69 -4.98 -10.45
CA ASP A 39 0.36 -5.16 -11.45
C ASP A 39 -0.07 -4.49 -12.74
N ASP A 40 0.57 -3.36 -13.05
CA ASP A 40 0.23 -2.58 -14.23
C ASP A 40 1.13 -2.98 -15.38
N ALA A 41 0.78 -4.09 -16.01
CA ALA A 41 1.44 -4.59 -17.21
C ALA A 41 2.95 -4.79 -17.04
N SER A 42 3.37 -5.39 -15.94
CA SER A 42 4.78 -5.71 -15.74
C SER A 42 5.21 -6.81 -16.70
N THR A 43 6.44 -6.71 -17.17
CA THR A 43 7.02 -7.71 -18.06
C THR A 43 8.06 -8.57 -17.34
N ASP A 44 8.30 -8.33 -16.07
CA ASP A 44 9.27 -9.08 -15.28
C ASP A 44 8.54 -10.00 -14.28
N ALA A 45 9.22 -10.41 -13.21
CA ALA A 45 8.67 -11.33 -12.23
C ALA A 45 7.86 -10.64 -11.13
N THR A 46 7.45 -9.39 -11.34
CA THR A 46 6.68 -8.64 -10.35
C THR A 46 5.46 -9.40 -9.84
N PRO A 47 4.57 -9.93 -10.71
CA PRO A 47 3.38 -10.61 -10.19
C PRO A 47 3.72 -11.90 -9.44
N GLU A 48 4.74 -12.61 -9.86
CA GLU A 48 5.16 -13.82 -9.17
C GLU A 48 5.68 -13.51 -7.77
N ILE A 49 6.45 -12.46 -7.64
CA ILE A 49 6.98 -12.04 -6.35
C ILE A 49 5.84 -11.64 -5.42
N ALA A 50 4.84 -10.95 -5.94
CA ALA A 50 3.68 -10.58 -5.15
C ALA A 50 2.97 -11.82 -4.61
N ALA A 51 2.74 -12.80 -5.46
CA ALA A 51 2.07 -14.03 -5.03
C ALA A 51 2.89 -14.78 -3.99
N GLN A 52 4.20 -14.80 -4.14
CA GLN A 52 5.09 -15.49 -3.20
C GLN A 52 5.08 -14.83 -1.83
N ASN A 53 4.72 -13.55 -1.76
CA ASN A 53 4.67 -12.81 -0.50
C ASN A 53 3.25 -12.65 0.02
N ASN A 54 2.36 -13.56 -0.35
CA ASN A 54 0.99 -13.60 0.16
C ASN A 54 0.19 -12.34 -0.16
N ALA A 55 0.45 -11.76 -1.31
CA ALA A 55 -0.32 -10.62 -1.78
C ALA A 55 -1.29 -11.08 -2.87
N ARG A 56 -2.43 -10.43 -2.94
CA ARG A 56 -3.36 -10.66 -4.01
C ARG A 56 -2.95 -9.81 -5.21
N VAL A 57 -2.91 -10.40 -6.38
CA VAL A 57 -2.47 -9.71 -7.58
C VAL A 57 -3.68 -9.33 -8.42
N VAL A 58 -3.76 -8.05 -8.78
CA VAL A 58 -4.76 -7.54 -9.69
C VAL A 58 -4.02 -7.02 -10.92
N SER A 59 -4.25 -7.64 -12.05
CA SER A 59 -3.54 -7.27 -13.28
C SER A 59 -4.32 -6.22 -14.04
N VAL A 60 -3.67 -5.15 -14.40
CA VAL A 60 -4.29 -4.06 -15.16
C VAL A 60 -3.31 -3.60 -16.23
N ASN A 61 -3.76 -2.70 -17.08
CA ASN A 61 -2.91 -2.12 -18.09
C ASN A 61 -3.32 -0.67 -18.29
N HIS A 62 -3.11 0.13 -17.26
CA HIS A 62 -3.49 1.54 -17.29
C HIS A 62 -2.31 2.43 -17.66
N ARG A 63 -1.11 2.05 -17.27
CA ARG A 63 0.10 2.85 -17.43
C ARG A 63 -0.11 4.25 -16.87
N GLN A 64 -0.92 4.35 -15.84
CA GLN A 64 -1.23 5.60 -15.17
C GLN A 64 -1.44 5.30 -13.70
N ILE A 65 -0.68 5.98 -12.85
CA ILE A 65 -0.63 5.65 -11.43
C ILE A 65 -1.98 5.83 -10.73
N ALA A 66 -2.72 6.88 -11.08
CA ALA A 66 -4.00 7.13 -10.43
C ALA A 66 -5.01 6.03 -10.76
N ALA A 67 -5.08 5.60 -12.01
CA ALA A 67 -5.99 4.54 -12.40
C ALA A 67 -5.60 3.21 -11.77
N THR A 68 -4.29 2.96 -11.66
CA THR A 68 -3.79 1.75 -11.04
C THR A 68 -4.16 1.70 -9.56
N ARG A 69 -3.99 2.80 -8.86
CA ARG A 69 -4.40 2.89 -7.45
C ARG A 69 -5.90 2.69 -7.28
N ASN A 70 -6.69 3.29 -8.16
CA ASN A 70 -8.15 3.15 -8.09
C ASN A 70 -8.58 1.70 -8.28
N SER A 71 -7.91 0.97 -9.16
CA SER A 71 -8.20 -0.45 -9.34
C SER A 71 -7.94 -1.22 -8.04
N GLY A 72 -6.85 -0.90 -7.36
CA GLY A 72 -6.55 -1.52 -6.08
C GLY A 72 -7.59 -1.18 -5.03
N GLY A 73 -7.99 0.08 -4.98
CA GLY A 73 -9.01 0.51 -4.04
C GLY A 73 -10.33 -0.21 -4.23
N ARG A 74 -10.71 -0.44 -5.48
CA ARG A 74 -11.94 -1.17 -5.77
C ARG A 74 -11.85 -2.63 -5.38
N ALA A 75 -10.66 -3.21 -5.42
CA ALA A 75 -10.45 -4.61 -5.04
C ALA A 75 -10.32 -4.79 -3.53
N ALA A 76 -10.08 -3.72 -2.80
CA ALA A 76 -9.81 -3.80 -1.37
C ALA A 76 -11.08 -4.12 -0.59
N THR A 77 -10.93 -4.92 0.45
CA THR A 77 -12.05 -5.33 1.30
C THR A 77 -11.96 -4.79 2.72
N GLY A 78 -10.84 -4.16 3.07
CA GLY A 78 -10.67 -3.60 4.40
C GLY A 78 -11.38 -2.27 4.58
N ASP A 79 -11.36 -1.78 5.80
CA ASP A 79 -11.98 -0.51 6.12
C ASP A 79 -10.96 0.64 6.25
N ARG A 80 -9.67 0.30 6.18
CA ARG A 80 -8.59 1.28 6.16
C ARG A 80 -7.71 0.97 4.97
N PHE A 81 -7.45 1.96 4.12
CA PHE A 81 -6.67 1.78 2.91
C PHE A 81 -5.34 2.51 3.04
N PHE A 82 -4.26 1.83 2.69
CA PHE A 82 -2.94 2.44 2.61
C PHE A 82 -2.35 2.17 1.24
N PHE A 83 -1.92 3.22 0.58
CA PHE A 83 -1.28 3.12 -0.73
C PHE A 83 0.22 3.22 -0.53
N VAL A 84 0.94 2.17 -0.88
CA VAL A 84 2.38 2.05 -0.66
C VAL A 84 3.04 1.80 -2.00
N ASP A 85 4.07 2.56 -2.32
CA ASP A 85 4.82 2.32 -3.56
C ASP A 85 5.64 1.04 -3.43
N ALA A 86 5.84 0.36 -4.55
CA ALA A 86 6.50 -0.94 -4.57
C ALA A 86 7.97 -0.87 -4.21
N ASP A 87 8.57 0.30 -4.18
CA ASP A 87 9.96 0.48 -3.81
C ASP A 87 10.12 1.09 -2.42
N THR A 88 9.06 1.12 -1.64
CA THR A 88 9.05 1.75 -0.32
C THR A 88 8.97 0.70 0.77
N THR A 89 9.73 0.88 1.84
CA THR A 89 9.59 0.06 3.04
C THR A 89 8.97 0.91 4.14
N ILE A 90 7.85 0.46 4.68
CA ILE A 90 7.20 1.18 5.77
C ILE A 90 7.65 0.59 7.10
N HIS A 91 7.52 1.38 8.16
CA HIS A 91 7.89 0.96 9.50
C HIS A 91 6.64 0.88 10.38
N SER A 92 6.68 -0.04 11.33
CA SER A 92 5.54 -0.24 12.22
C SER A 92 5.20 1.04 12.99
N HIS A 93 6.19 1.81 13.37
CA HIS A 93 5.95 3.05 14.11
C HIS A 93 5.12 4.04 13.28
N ALA A 94 5.47 4.19 12.02
CA ALA A 94 4.75 5.09 11.12
C ALA A 94 3.33 4.57 10.87
N LEU A 95 3.17 3.26 10.71
CA LEU A 95 1.86 2.68 10.53
C LEU A 95 0.99 2.88 11.76
N ALA A 96 1.56 2.67 12.95
CA ALA A 96 0.82 2.86 14.18
C ALA A 96 0.37 4.31 14.34
N SER A 97 1.24 5.26 14.00
CA SER A 97 0.89 6.68 14.07
C SER A 97 -0.25 7.02 13.11
N ALA A 98 -0.19 6.50 11.90
CA ALA A 98 -1.22 6.74 10.91
C ALA A 98 -2.56 6.15 11.36
N LEU A 99 -2.54 4.96 11.90
CA LEU A 99 -3.76 4.32 12.38
C LEU A 99 -4.39 5.10 13.53
N ARG A 100 -3.56 5.59 14.46
CA ARG A 100 -4.08 6.40 15.56
C ARG A 100 -4.73 7.67 15.03
N ALA A 101 -4.12 8.31 14.05
CA ALA A 101 -4.70 9.51 13.46
C ALA A 101 -6.04 9.21 12.82
N MET A 102 -6.15 8.10 12.12
CA MET A 102 -7.40 7.71 11.48
C MET A 102 -8.46 7.34 12.51
N ASP A 103 -8.06 6.63 13.57
CA ASP A 103 -8.99 6.25 14.64
C ASP A 103 -9.51 7.48 15.39
N ASN A 104 -8.76 8.56 15.40
CA ASN A 104 -9.17 9.80 16.04
C ASN A 104 -9.95 10.72 15.08
N GLY A 105 -10.46 10.16 14.01
CA GLY A 105 -11.32 10.90 13.11
C GLY A 105 -10.62 11.61 11.98
N ALA A 106 -9.31 11.46 11.86
CA ALA A 106 -8.59 12.05 10.75
C ALA A 106 -8.86 11.24 9.50
N ALA A 107 -9.78 11.68 8.70
CA ALA A 107 -10.12 10.97 7.48
C ALA A 107 -9.08 11.25 6.41
N GLY A 108 -8.01 10.54 6.47
CA GLY A 108 -6.96 10.69 5.49
C GLY A 108 -6.10 11.90 5.71
N GLY A 109 -5.94 12.32 6.90
CA GLY A 109 -5.02 13.40 7.19
C GLY A 109 -3.60 12.94 7.01
N ALA A 110 -2.75 13.80 6.52
CA ALA A 110 -1.36 13.46 6.34
C ALA A 110 -0.67 13.47 7.68
N ALA A 111 -0.33 12.34 8.18
CA ALA A 111 0.48 12.30 9.36
C ALA A 111 1.87 12.78 8.98
N PRO A 112 2.51 13.48 9.84
CA PRO A 112 3.85 13.96 9.58
C PRO A 112 4.79 12.83 9.75
N THR A 113 4.97 12.05 8.77
CA THR A 113 5.82 10.91 8.92
C THR A 113 7.18 11.18 8.42
N ARG A 114 8.04 10.35 8.79
CA ARG A 114 9.38 10.42 8.40
C ARG A 114 9.72 9.29 7.58
N PHE A 115 8.90 8.92 6.69
CA PHE A 115 9.17 7.82 5.80
C PHE A 115 10.31 8.08 4.88
N ASP A 116 11.07 9.02 5.05
CA ASP A 116 12.13 9.39 4.15
C ASP A 116 11.53 9.81 2.85
N ALA A 117 11.98 9.19 1.82
CA ALA A 117 11.45 9.46 0.52
C ALA A 117 10.01 9.08 0.38
N ALA A 118 9.50 8.34 1.32
CA ALA A 118 8.14 7.89 1.25
C ALA A 118 7.14 8.89 1.79
N ALA A 119 7.58 9.96 2.38
CA ALA A 119 6.69 10.96 2.92
C ALA A 119 5.65 11.42 1.91
N PRO A 120 6.00 11.74 0.69
CA PRO A 120 4.99 12.13 -0.29
C PRO A 120 3.97 11.03 -0.53
N LEU A 121 4.43 9.81 -0.52
CA LEU A 121 3.54 8.69 -0.67
C LEU A 121 2.54 8.64 0.46
N TYR A 122 3.01 8.86 1.67
CA TYR A 122 2.13 8.82 2.81
C TYR A 122 1.05 9.89 2.69
N SER A 123 1.41 11.07 2.27
CA SER A 123 0.45 12.14 2.06
C SER A 123 -0.59 11.73 1.03
N ARG A 124 -0.14 11.13 -0.04
CA ARG A 124 -1.06 10.68 -1.06
C ARG A 124 -1.96 9.58 -0.57
N THR A 125 -1.43 8.73 0.31
CA THR A 125 -2.24 7.68 0.89
C THR A 125 -3.43 8.27 1.61
N CYS A 126 -3.19 9.30 2.38
CA CYS A 126 -4.26 9.93 3.10
C CYS A 126 -5.27 10.55 2.16
N CYS A 127 -4.80 11.22 1.14
CA CYS A 127 -5.69 11.79 0.17
C CYS A 127 -6.50 10.73 -0.53
N CYS A 128 -5.85 9.65 -0.88
CA CYS A 128 -6.55 8.59 -1.57
C CYS A 128 -7.60 7.95 -0.70
N GLY A 129 -7.32 7.86 0.57
CA GLY A 129 -8.31 7.35 1.50
C GLY A 129 -9.58 8.18 1.45
N GLY A 130 -9.42 9.48 1.39
CA GLY A 130 -10.54 10.36 1.26
C GLY A 130 -11.25 10.21 -0.06
N LEU A 131 -10.51 9.92 -1.09
CA LEU A 131 -11.09 9.78 -2.40
C LEU A 131 -11.91 8.53 -2.56
N VAL A 132 -11.40 7.43 -2.04
CA VAL A 132 -12.11 6.18 -2.23
C VAL A 132 -13.31 6.05 -1.35
N SER A 133 -13.47 6.91 -0.42
CA SER A 133 -14.63 6.86 0.44
C SER A 133 -15.82 7.60 -0.15
#